data_9bea0533a14368691c7c24aaa5e5b2d5
#
_entry.id   9bea0533a14368691c7c24aaa5e5b2d5
#
_cell.length_a   1.000
_cell.length_b   1.000
_cell.length_c   1.000
_cell.angle_alpha   90.00
_cell.angle_beta   90.00
_cell.angle_gamma   90.00
#
_symmetry.space_group_name_H-M   'P 1'
#
loop_
_entity.id
_entity.type
_entity.pdbx_description
1 polymer ?
#
loop_
_entity_poly.entity_id
_entity_poly.type
_entity_poly.pdbx_seq_one_letter_code
_entity_poly.pdbx_strand_id
1 'polypeptide(L)'
;MRLGEKLRFLRNVEGTLRGLDGQMTQLALSKAIKREVGIPISQSYLSQIERGTRPHLTNTTRMALAQFFKVHPGYLVDDPE
;
A
#
# COMPACT_ATOMS: atom_id res chain seq x y z
N MET A 1 -10.96 7.78 7.60
CA MET A 1 -10.02 7.75 6.48
C MET A 1 -10.29 6.52 5.63
N ARG A 2 -10.35 6.66 4.34
CA ARG A 2 -10.58 5.53 3.45
C ARG A 2 -9.30 4.75 3.21
N LEU A 3 -9.45 3.50 2.81
CA LEU A 3 -8.32 2.60 2.54
C LEU A 3 -7.33 3.21 1.54
N GLY A 4 -7.84 3.79 0.44
CA GLY A 4 -6.97 4.40 -0.57
C GLY A 4 -6.13 5.54 -0.03
N GLU A 5 -6.71 6.36 0.84
CA GLU A 5 -5.98 7.45 1.50
C GLU A 5 -4.91 6.91 2.45
N LYS A 6 -5.24 5.83 3.18
CA LYS A 6 -4.28 5.17 4.07
C LYS A 6 -3.09 4.62 3.29
N LEU A 7 -3.35 3.97 2.16
CA LEU A 7 -2.29 3.42 1.33
C LEU A 7 -1.39 4.52 0.78
N ARG A 8 -1.97 5.62 0.30
CA ARG A 8 -1.19 6.76 -0.19
C ARG A 8 -0.35 7.36 0.91
N PHE A 9 -0.91 7.52 2.10
CA PHE A 9 -0.18 8.03 3.26
C PHE A 9 1.01 7.14 3.59
N LEU A 10 0.81 5.83 3.66
CA LEU A 10 1.87 4.87 3.96
C LEU A 10 2.96 4.91 2.88
N ARG A 11 2.56 5.02 1.61
CA ARG A 11 3.50 5.10 0.50
C ARG A 11 4.37 6.35 0.61
N ASN A 12 3.78 7.48 0.96
CA ASN A 12 4.50 8.73 1.13
C ASN A 12 5.47 8.68 2.32
N VAL A 13 5.03 8.11 3.43
CA VAL A 13 5.88 7.92 4.61
C VAL A 13 7.05 7.01 4.27
N GLU A 14 6.79 5.92 3.55
CA GLU A 14 7.85 4.99 3.16
C GLU A 14 8.90 5.67 2.27
N GLY A 15 8.46 6.50 1.33
CA GLY A 15 9.37 7.28 0.49
C GLY A 15 10.29 8.17 1.32
N THR A 16 9.73 8.85 2.32
CA THR A 16 10.50 9.70 3.23
C THR A 16 11.51 8.86 4.04
N LEU A 17 11.06 7.73 4.59
CA LEU A 17 11.92 6.86 5.39
C LEU A 17 13.09 6.29 4.59
N ARG A 18 12.91 6.08 3.29
CA ARG A 18 13.97 5.57 2.41
C ARG A 18 14.85 6.66 1.84
N GLY A 19 14.64 7.92 2.23
CA GLY A 19 15.43 9.04 1.77
C GLY A 19 15.18 9.41 0.32
N LEU A 20 14.03 9.03 -0.22
CA LEU A 20 13.65 9.41 -1.58
C LEU A 20 13.21 10.86 -1.60
N ASP A 21 13.72 11.59 -2.59
CA ASP A 21 13.37 12.99 -2.78
C ASP A 21 11.96 13.06 -3.34
N GLY A 22 11.01 13.45 -2.51
CA GLY A 22 9.60 13.39 -2.84
C GLY A 22 9.00 12.06 -2.47
N GLN A 23 8.05 11.60 -3.26
CA GLN A 23 7.24 10.44 -2.91
C GLN A 23 7.73 9.18 -3.62
N MET A 24 7.64 8.05 -2.93
CA MET A 24 7.78 6.76 -3.57
C MET A 24 6.62 6.58 -4.56
N THR A 25 6.92 6.29 -5.83
CA THR A 25 5.89 6.08 -6.83
C THR A 25 5.18 4.74 -6.60
N GLN A 26 3.98 4.59 -7.19
CA GLN A 26 3.26 3.31 -7.13
C GLN A 26 4.08 2.19 -7.79
N LEU A 27 4.78 2.49 -8.89
CA LEU A 27 5.63 1.49 -9.54
C LEU A 27 6.79 1.08 -8.64
N ALA A 28 7.45 2.04 -7.98
CA ALA A 28 8.52 1.74 -7.05
C ALA A 28 8.01 0.92 -5.86
N LEU A 29 6.82 1.23 -5.36
CA LEU A 29 6.19 0.47 -4.30
C LEU A 29 5.92 -0.98 -4.74
N SER A 30 5.37 -1.18 -5.94
CA SER A 30 5.11 -2.49 -6.49
C SER A 30 6.40 -3.34 -6.53
N LYS A 31 7.49 -2.75 -7.03
CA LYS A 31 8.78 -3.43 -7.12
C LYS A 31 9.35 -3.74 -5.74
N ALA A 32 9.23 -2.82 -4.79
CA ALA A 32 9.74 -3.01 -3.44
C ALA A 32 8.98 -4.13 -2.71
N ILE A 33 7.66 -4.18 -2.84
CA ILE A 33 6.85 -5.23 -2.24
C ILE A 33 7.27 -6.59 -2.79
N LYS A 34 7.43 -6.70 -4.10
CA LYS A 34 7.86 -7.96 -4.73
C LYS A 34 9.23 -8.39 -4.22
N ARG A 35 10.15 -7.46 -4.12
CA ARG A 35 11.52 -7.74 -3.67
C ARG A 35 11.58 -8.12 -2.19
N GLU A 36 10.83 -7.42 -1.34
CA GLU A 36 10.98 -7.54 0.12
C GLU A 36 10.00 -8.53 0.75
N VAL A 37 8.81 -8.67 0.18
CA VAL A 37 7.78 -9.58 0.71
C VAL A 37 7.62 -10.81 -0.17
N GLY A 38 7.95 -10.70 -1.46
CA GLY A 38 7.84 -11.80 -2.40
C GLY A 38 6.46 -11.99 -2.99
N ILE A 39 5.51 -11.10 -2.71
CA ILE A 39 4.14 -11.17 -3.22
C ILE A 39 3.99 -10.15 -4.34
N PRO A 40 3.59 -10.55 -5.56
CA PRO A 40 3.40 -9.60 -6.64
C PRO A 40 2.10 -8.80 -6.45
N ILE A 41 2.23 -7.48 -6.39
CA ILE A 41 1.09 -6.57 -6.40
C ILE A 41 1.41 -5.53 -7.47
N SER A 42 0.61 -5.50 -8.54
CA SER A 42 0.90 -4.64 -9.69
C SER A 42 0.66 -3.17 -9.36
N GLN A 43 1.31 -2.28 -10.11
CA GLN A 43 1.05 -0.85 -10.02
C GLN A 43 -0.42 -0.54 -10.30
N SER A 44 -1.01 -1.21 -11.28
CA SER A 44 -2.42 -1.03 -11.63
C SER A 44 -3.33 -1.36 -10.45
N TYR A 45 -3.03 -2.43 -9.72
CA TYR A 45 -3.80 -2.81 -8.54
C TYR A 45 -3.67 -1.75 -7.44
N LEU A 46 -2.44 -1.29 -7.17
CA LEU A 46 -2.20 -0.23 -6.19
C LEU A 46 -2.95 1.04 -6.56
N SER A 47 -2.94 1.40 -7.84
CA SER A 47 -3.67 2.57 -8.34
C SER A 47 -5.17 2.43 -8.08
N GLN A 48 -5.75 1.25 -8.32
CA GLN A 48 -7.16 0.99 -8.08
C GLN A 48 -7.52 1.12 -6.60
N ILE A 49 -6.66 0.63 -5.72
CA ILE A 49 -6.87 0.78 -4.28
C ILE A 49 -6.89 2.26 -3.89
N GLU A 50 -5.89 3.02 -4.35
CA GLU A 50 -5.76 4.44 -4.00
C GLU A 50 -6.89 5.29 -4.54
N ARG A 51 -7.46 4.91 -5.68
CA ARG A 51 -8.62 5.61 -6.26
C ARG A 51 -9.96 5.19 -5.66
N GLY A 52 -9.97 4.15 -4.84
CA GLY A 52 -11.18 3.67 -4.21
C GLY A 52 -12.02 2.74 -5.09
N THR A 53 -11.51 2.33 -6.25
CA THR A 53 -12.22 1.40 -7.14
C THR A 53 -12.07 -0.05 -6.68
N ARG A 54 -11.17 -0.31 -5.73
CA ARG A 54 -11.07 -1.59 -5.04
C ARG A 54 -11.18 -1.37 -3.54
N PRO A 55 -12.40 -1.28 -3.00
CA PRO A 55 -12.59 -0.98 -1.57
C PRO A 55 -12.26 -2.16 -0.65
N HIS A 56 -12.18 -3.38 -1.21
CA HIS A 56 -11.89 -4.58 -0.43
C HIS A 56 -10.65 -5.27 -0.98
N LEU A 57 -9.73 -5.60 -0.09
CA LEU A 57 -8.52 -6.31 -0.44
C LEU A 57 -8.74 -7.81 -0.22
N THR A 58 -8.09 -8.63 -1.05
CA THR A 58 -7.96 -10.04 -0.72
C THR A 58 -7.11 -10.16 0.55
N ASN A 59 -7.28 -11.27 1.27
CA ASN A 59 -6.49 -11.49 2.48
C ASN A 59 -4.99 -11.51 2.19
N THR A 60 -4.59 -12.15 1.08
CA THR A 60 -3.17 -12.21 0.68
C THR A 60 -2.60 -10.81 0.45
N THR A 61 -3.32 -9.94 -0.26
CA THR A 61 -2.88 -8.58 -0.52
C THR A 61 -2.78 -7.77 0.77
N ARG A 62 -3.81 -7.87 1.63
CA ARG A 62 -3.80 -7.15 2.91
C ARG A 62 -2.62 -7.55 3.76
N MET A 63 -2.36 -8.85 3.88
CA MET A 63 -1.24 -9.33 4.68
C MET A 63 0.10 -8.90 4.10
N ALA A 64 0.24 -8.93 2.78
CA ALA A 64 1.48 -8.48 2.11
C ALA A 64 1.75 -6.99 2.37
N LEU A 65 0.74 -6.14 2.24
CA LEU A 65 0.87 -4.71 2.52
C LEU A 65 1.15 -4.45 4.00
N ALA A 66 0.47 -5.16 4.89
CA ALA A 66 0.69 -5.03 6.32
C ALA A 66 2.12 -5.40 6.69
N GLN A 67 2.64 -6.48 6.13
CA GLN A 67 4.00 -6.91 6.37
C GLN A 67 5.01 -5.90 5.82
N PHE A 68 4.77 -5.40 4.62
CA PHE A 68 5.67 -4.43 3.99
C PHE A 68 5.75 -3.14 4.79
N PHE A 69 4.61 -2.58 5.17
CA PHE A 69 4.54 -1.30 5.89
C PHE A 69 4.70 -1.45 7.40
N LYS A 70 4.74 -2.68 7.91
CA LYS A 70 4.86 -2.99 9.34
C LYS A 70 3.71 -2.38 10.15
N VAL A 71 2.51 -2.54 9.64
CA VAL A 71 1.27 -2.12 10.30
C VAL A 71 0.39 -3.33 10.54
N HIS A 72 -0.57 -3.18 11.45
CA HIS A 72 -1.54 -4.24 11.69
C HIS A 72 -2.46 -4.39 10.47
N PRO A 73 -2.76 -5.63 10.03
CA PRO A 73 -3.65 -5.82 8.87
C PRO A 73 -5.01 -5.14 9.03
N GLY A 74 -5.53 -5.06 10.26
CA GLY A 74 -6.79 -4.39 10.53
C GLY A 74 -6.80 -2.90 10.24
N TYR A 75 -5.62 -2.26 10.10
CA TYR A 75 -5.53 -0.86 9.67
C TYR A 75 -5.95 -0.69 8.21
N LEU A 76 -5.76 -1.72 7.38
CA LEU A 76 -5.95 -1.64 5.92
C LEU A 76 -7.39 -1.93 5.52
N VAL A 77 -8.29 -1.12 6.05
CA VAL A 77 -9.73 -1.14 5.74
C VAL A 77 -10.23 0.30 5.76
N ASP A 78 -11.40 0.55 5.17
CA ASP A 78 -12.04 1.85 5.32
C ASP A 78 -12.49 2.03 6.76
N ASP A 79 -12.28 3.22 7.32
CA ASP A 79 -12.79 3.53 8.64
C ASP A 79 -14.33 3.63 8.60
N PRO A 80 -15.02 3.26 9.67
CA PRO A 80 -16.48 3.43 9.76
C PRO A 80 -16.85 4.91 9.63
N GLU A 81 -17.97 5.17 8.99
CA GLU A 81 -18.54 6.50 8.91
C GLU A 81 -19.27 6.89 10.19
#